data_dc856a2a7e892179b0bfcfc54e0d7e17
#
_entry.id   dc856a2a7e892179b0bfcfc54e0d7e17
#
_cell.length_a   1.000
_cell.length_b   1.000
_cell.length_c   1.000
_cell.angle_alpha   90.00
_cell.angle_beta   90.00
_cell.angle_gamma   90.00
#
_symmetry.space_group_name_H-M   'P 1'
#
loop_
_entity.id
_entity.type
_entity.pdbx_description
1 polymer ?
#
loop_
_entity_poly.entity_id
_entity_poly.type
_entity_poly.pdbx_seq_one_letter_code
_entity_poly.pdbx_strand_id
1 'polypeptide(L)'
;MSERIVIDPITRIEGHLRVEAEIEGGTIKNAYSSGTMVRGIENIVKDRDPRDVWAFVGRVCGVCTSIHSLASVRAVENARGIVIPPNASMVRNIMQAVLYMHDHTVHFYQLHALDWVDAVSYTHLRAHETDQ
;
A
#
# COMPACT_ATOMS: atom_id res chain seq x y z
N MET A 1 -25.38 22.15 -13.54
CA MET A 1 -25.64 21.26 -12.38
C MET A 1 -24.34 20.56 -12.12
N SER A 2 -23.88 20.54 -10.87
CA SER A 2 -22.72 19.76 -10.48
C SER A 2 -23.13 18.28 -10.38
N GLU A 3 -22.32 17.42 -10.93
CA GLU A 3 -22.44 15.97 -10.85
C GLU A 3 -21.39 15.44 -9.86
N ARG A 4 -21.80 14.55 -8.95
CA ARG A 4 -20.88 13.87 -8.03
C ARG A 4 -20.69 12.44 -8.48
N ILE A 5 -19.44 12.08 -8.78
CA ILE A 5 -19.01 10.72 -9.10
C ILE A 5 -18.31 10.12 -7.89
N VAL A 6 -18.65 8.88 -7.55
CA VAL A 6 -18.04 8.13 -6.47
C VAL A 6 -17.54 6.80 -7.02
N ILE A 7 -16.28 6.50 -6.78
CA ILE A 7 -15.65 5.22 -7.09
C ILE A 7 -15.22 4.59 -5.75
N ASP A 8 -15.90 3.51 -5.36
CA ASP A 8 -15.70 2.86 -4.06
C ASP A 8 -15.99 1.35 -4.17
N PRO A 9 -14.99 0.50 -4.03
CA PRO A 9 -13.56 0.79 -3.89
C PRO A 9 -12.84 1.03 -5.23
N ILE A 10 -11.67 1.63 -5.17
CA ILE A 10 -10.68 1.51 -6.22
C ILE A 10 -10.15 0.07 -6.21
N THR A 11 -10.17 -0.59 -7.36
CA THR A 11 -9.78 -1.99 -7.49
C THR A 11 -8.29 -2.17 -7.82
N ARG A 12 -7.79 -3.39 -7.68
CA ARG A 12 -6.39 -3.78 -7.99
C ARG A 12 -5.35 -3.06 -7.16
N ILE A 13 -5.70 -2.70 -5.94
CA ILE A 13 -4.81 -2.11 -4.94
C ILE A 13 -4.84 -2.93 -3.65
N GLU A 14 -3.82 -2.77 -2.83
CA GLU A 14 -3.85 -3.24 -1.44
C GLU A 14 -4.52 -2.18 -0.57
N GLY A 15 -5.47 -2.63 0.27
CA GLY A 15 -6.27 -1.77 1.12
C GLY A 15 -7.55 -1.28 0.44
N HIS A 16 -8.20 -0.29 1.03
CA HIS A 16 -9.51 0.18 0.61
C HIS A 16 -9.51 1.69 0.39
N LEU A 17 -9.52 2.09 -0.86
CA LEU A 17 -9.52 3.48 -1.28
C LEU A 17 -10.84 3.84 -1.96
N ARG A 18 -11.42 4.94 -1.54
CA ARG A 18 -12.55 5.61 -2.17
C ARG A 18 -12.10 6.93 -2.78
N VAL A 19 -12.54 7.20 -3.99
CA VAL A 19 -12.32 8.49 -4.67
C VAL A 19 -13.68 9.09 -5.02
N GLU A 20 -13.84 10.38 -4.74
CA GLU A 20 -14.99 11.17 -5.09
C GLU A 20 -14.55 12.36 -5.94
N ALA A 21 -15.34 12.71 -6.94
CA ALA A 21 -15.13 13.90 -7.78
C ALA A 21 -16.42 14.69 -7.95
N GLU A 22 -16.31 15.99 -7.89
CA GLU A 22 -17.37 16.95 -8.26
C GLU A 22 -17.06 17.51 -9.64
N ILE A 23 -17.97 17.26 -10.58
CA ILE A 23 -17.81 17.66 -11.98
C ILE A 23 -18.81 18.76 -12.31
N GLU A 24 -18.33 19.82 -12.94
CA GLU A 24 -19.15 20.91 -13.45
C GLU A 24 -18.69 21.29 -14.85
N GLY A 25 -19.60 21.25 -15.82
CA GLY A 25 -19.29 21.57 -17.20
C GLY A 25 -18.17 20.70 -17.82
N GLY A 26 -18.09 19.41 -17.44
CA GLY A 26 -17.06 18.49 -17.93
C GLY A 26 -15.68 18.67 -17.27
N THR A 27 -15.58 19.53 -16.25
CA THR A 27 -14.33 19.78 -15.53
C THR A 27 -14.45 19.37 -14.07
N ILE A 28 -13.44 18.68 -13.55
CA ILE A 28 -13.36 18.33 -12.12
C ILE A 28 -13.08 19.62 -11.34
N LYS A 29 -13.99 19.99 -10.44
CA LYS A 29 -13.86 21.14 -9.55
C LYS A 29 -13.21 20.77 -8.23
N ASN A 30 -13.64 19.65 -7.65
CA ASN A 30 -13.09 19.12 -6.42
C ASN A 30 -12.89 17.62 -6.56
N ALA A 31 -11.88 17.09 -5.87
CA ALA A 31 -11.64 15.66 -5.75
C ALA A 31 -11.20 15.33 -4.32
N TYR A 32 -11.71 14.21 -3.81
CA TYR A 32 -11.44 13.73 -2.46
C TYR A 32 -11.02 12.27 -2.52
N SER A 33 -10.04 11.91 -1.70
CA SER A 33 -9.66 10.51 -1.46
C SER A 33 -9.86 10.16 0.00
N SER A 34 -10.35 8.95 0.26
CA SER A 34 -10.60 8.46 1.62
C SER A 34 -10.11 7.04 1.76
N GLY A 35 -9.32 6.78 2.78
CA GLY A 35 -9.07 5.42 3.24
C GLY A 35 -10.22 4.98 4.14
N THR A 36 -10.88 3.88 3.81
CA THR A 36 -12.06 3.40 4.54
C THR A 36 -11.73 2.37 5.61
N MET A 37 -10.48 1.88 5.64
CA MET A 37 -9.96 0.99 6.70
C MET A 37 -9.20 1.80 7.73
N VAL A 38 -9.87 2.22 8.80
CA VAL A 38 -9.27 3.01 9.88
C VAL A 38 -8.75 2.07 10.98
N ARG A 39 -7.46 2.18 11.30
CA ARG A 39 -6.83 1.46 12.44
C ARG A 39 -6.38 2.40 13.56
N GLY A 40 -6.47 3.71 13.38
CA GLY A 40 -6.08 4.72 14.36
C GLY A 40 -4.58 4.67 14.69
N ILE A 41 -3.73 4.35 13.72
CA ILE A 41 -2.28 4.20 13.94
C ILE A 41 -1.67 5.49 14.50
N GLU A 42 -2.14 6.64 14.09
CA GLU A 42 -1.75 7.95 14.59
C GLU A 42 -1.99 8.10 16.11
N ASN A 43 -3.04 7.49 16.62
CA ASN A 43 -3.34 7.47 18.06
C ASN A 43 -2.51 6.41 18.80
N ILE A 44 -2.27 5.26 18.14
CA ILE A 44 -1.47 4.17 18.71
C ILE A 44 -0.02 4.60 18.94
N VAL A 45 0.55 5.39 18.02
CA VAL A 45 1.96 5.81 18.10
C VAL A 45 2.17 7.09 18.89
N LYS A 46 1.08 7.80 19.24
CA LYS A 46 1.16 9.01 20.05
C LYS A 46 1.80 8.69 21.41
N ASP A 47 2.70 9.57 21.85
CA ASP A 47 3.43 9.48 23.12
C ASP A 47 4.31 8.22 23.28
N ARG A 48 4.58 7.47 22.19
CA ARG A 48 5.53 6.35 22.19
C ARG A 48 6.95 6.83 21.88
N ASP A 49 7.92 6.03 22.29
CA ASP A 49 9.31 6.28 21.91
C ASP A 49 9.45 6.26 20.39
N PRO A 50 9.96 7.33 19.76
CA PRO A 50 10.14 7.39 18.31
C PRO A 50 10.98 6.25 17.73
N ARG A 51 11.86 5.66 18.54
CA ARG A 51 12.71 4.54 18.13
C ARG A 51 11.93 3.25 17.90
N ASP A 52 10.75 3.11 18.50
CA ASP A 52 9.91 1.92 18.42
C ASP A 52 8.75 2.06 17.42
N VAL A 53 8.45 3.28 16.98
CA VAL A 53 7.29 3.58 16.11
C VAL A 53 7.31 2.81 14.81
N TRP A 54 8.47 2.55 14.23
CA TRP A 54 8.61 1.77 12.98
C TRP A 54 8.00 0.36 13.09
N ALA A 55 8.07 -0.26 14.25
CA ALA A 55 7.52 -1.59 14.47
C ALA A 55 5.98 -1.61 14.48
N PHE A 56 5.36 -0.56 14.98
CA PHE A 56 3.91 -0.40 14.95
C PHE A 56 3.41 -0.02 13.56
N VAL A 57 4.05 0.97 12.94
CA VAL A 57 3.67 1.49 11.63
C VAL A 57 3.82 0.43 10.54
N GLY A 58 4.81 -0.46 10.65
CA GLY A 58 4.95 -1.61 9.76
C GLY A 58 3.74 -2.55 9.76
N ARG A 59 2.91 -2.53 10.81
CA ARG A 59 1.70 -3.37 10.89
C ARG A 59 0.47 -2.74 10.22
N VAL A 60 0.58 -1.56 9.68
CA VAL A 60 -0.48 -0.94 8.88
C VAL A 60 -0.79 -1.78 7.65
N CYS A 61 0.24 -2.35 7.02
CA CYS A 61 0.11 -3.18 5.84
C CYS A 61 1.04 -4.40 5.94
N GLY A 62 0.49 -5.59 5.70
CA GLY A 62 1.27 -6.83 5.69
C GLY A 62 2.05 -7.06 4.40
N VAL A 63 1.54 -6.58 3.28
CA VAL A 63 2.21 -6.68 1.96
C VAL A 63 3.36 -5.68 1.88
N CYS A 64 3.14 -4.41 2.27
CA CYS A 64 4.10 -3.32 2.15
C CYS A 64 4.75 -2.92 3.49
N THR A 65 4.93 -3.86 4.41
CA THR A 65 5.46 -3.64 5.77
C THR A 65 6.75 -2.81 5.80
N SER A 66 7.72 -3.16 4.95
CA SER A 66 9.04 -2.53 4.95
C SER A 66 8.98 -1.06 4.53
N ILE A 67 8.08 -0.70 3.61
CA ILE A 67 7.99 0.70 3.17
C ILE A 67 7.41 1.60 4.26
N HIS A 68 6.40 1.13 5.01
CA HIS A 68 5.86 1.84 6.15
C HIS A 68 6.91 2.00 7.26
N SER A 69 7.63 0.93 7.58
CA SER A 69 8.71 0.96 8.56
C SER A 69 9.82 1.96 8.17
N LEU A 70 10.24 1.93 6.91
CA LEU A 70 11.26 2.86 6.41
C LEU A 70 10.77 4.31 6.42
N ALA A 71 9.51 4.56 6.05
CA ALA A 71 8.93 5.88 6.10
C ALA A 71 8.94 6.46 7.53
N SER A 72 8.58 5.63 8.52
CA SER A 72 8.64 6.00 9.93
C SER A 72 10.07 6.33 10.38
N VAL A 73 11.05 5.49 10.04
CA VAL A 73 12.45 5.74 10.39
C VAL A 73 12.95 7.05 9.77
N ARG A 74 12.65 7.28 8.48
CA ARG A 74 13.04 8.53 7.79
C ARG A 74 12.37 9.76 8.41
N ALA A 75 11.14 9.67 8.87
CA ALA A 75 10.45 10.77 9.55
C ALA A 75 11.17 11.15 10.85
N VAL A 76 11.59 10.16 11.65
CA VAL A 76 12.35 10.38 12.90
C VAL A 76 13.75 10.94 12.60
N GLU A 77 14.45 10.37 11.61
CA GLU A 77 15.77 10.86 11.18
C GLU A 77 15.71 12.33 10.74
N ASN A 78 14.71 12.66 9.93
CA ASN A 78 14.50 14.03 9.47
C ASN A 78 14.20 14.99 10.64
N ALA A 79 13.32 14.60 11.54
CA ALA A 79 12.97 15.41 12.70
C ALA A 79 14.16 15.67 13.64
N ARG A 80 15.11 14.75 13.68
CA ARG A 80 16.32 14.84 14.52
C ARG A 80 17.55 15.34 13.77
N GLY A 81 17.48 15.62 12.48
CA GLY A 81 18.61 16.01 11.66
C GLY A 81 19.71 14.93 11.53
N ILE A 82 19.31 13.66 11.62
CA ILE A 82 20.26 12.54 11.53
C ILE A 82 20.67 12.33 10.08
N VAL A 83 21.99 12.39 9.83
CA VAL A 83 22.58 12.05 8.53
C VAL A 83 23.03 10.59 8.57
N ILE A 84 22.41 9.75 7.72
CA ILE A 84 22.77 8.33 7.65
C ILE A 84 24.06 8.11 6.87
N PRO A 85 24.90 7.14 7.27
CA PRO A 85 26.10 6.78 6.51
C PRO A 85 25.76 6.27 5.10
N PRO A 86 26.61 6.50 4.09
CA PRO A 86 26.36 6.03 2.72
C PRO A 86 26.08 4.53 2.60
N ASN A 87 26.79 3.69 3.35
CA ASN A 87 26.56 2.25 3.35
C ASN A 87 25.19 1.87 3.90
N ALA A 88 24.70 2.56 4.94
CA ALA A 88 23.35 2.32 5.44
C ALA A 88 22.28 2.70 4.41
N SER A 89 22.49 3.81 3.68
CA SER A 89 21.64 4.19 2.56
C SER A 89 21.62 3.13 1.47
N MET A 90 22.80 2.59 1.12
CA MET A 90 22.91 1.52 0.11
C MET A 90 22.18 0.26 0.54
N VAL A 91 22.34 -0.20 1.77
CA VAL A 91 21.63 -1.38 2.30
C VAL A 91 20.11 -1.16 2.27
N ARG A 92 19.63 0.01 2.67
CA ARG A 92 18.19 0.35 2.59
C ARG A 92 17.69 0.35 1.15
N ASN A 93 18.47 0.86 0.21
CA ASN A 93 18.10 0.85 -1.21
C ASN A 93 18.00 -0.59 -1.75
N ILE A 94 18.91 -1.49 -1.37
CA ILE A 94 18.83 -2.90 -1.73
C ILE A 94 17.56 -3.54 -1.15
N MET A 95 17.27 -3.31 0.13
CA MET A 95 16.04 -3.82 0.75
C MET A 95 14.79 -3.33 0.02
N GLN A 96 14.74 -2.04 -0.36
CA GLN A 96 13.61 -1.50 -1.12
C GLN A 96 13.54 -2.02 -2.55
N ALA A 97 14.68 -2.28 -3.20
CA ALA A 97 14.69 -2.90 -4.53
C ALA A 97 14.13 -4.33 -4.50
N VAL A 98 14.48 -5.11 -3.47
CA VAL A 98 13.92 -6.46 -3.27
C VAL A 98 12.40 -6.39 -3.01
N LEU A 99 11.97 -5.47 -2.15
CA LEU A 99 10.54 -5.24 -1.91
C LEU A 99 9.81 -4.83 -3.20
N TYR A 100 10.41 -3.95 -4.00
CA TYR A 100 9.86 -3.53 -5.28
C TYR A 100 9.62 -4.72 -6.22
N MET A 101 10.59 -5.61 -6.36
CA MET A 101 10.45 -6.82 -7.17
C MET A 101 9.37 -7.75 -6.62
N HIS A 102 9.37 -7.95 -5.31
CA HIS A 102 8.35 -8.75 -4.63
C HIS A 102 6.95 -8.21 -4.89
N ASP A 103 6.72 -6.93 -4.64
CA ASP A 103 5.41 -6.32 -4.72
C ASP A 103 4.87 -6.27 -6.15
N HIS A 104 5.73 -6.07 -7.15
CA HIS A 104 5.33 -6.17 -8.56
C HIS A 104 4.91 -7.58 -8.94
N THR A 105 5.63 -8.60 -8.45
CA THR A 105 5.28 -9.99 -8.67
C THR A 105 3.95 -10.34 -8.01
N VAL A 106 3.77 -9.95 -6.75
CA VAL A 106 2.52 -10.17 -6.01
C VAL A 106 1.36 -9.44 -6.69
N HIS A 107 1.56 -8.19 -7.09
CA HIS A 107 0.52 -7.40 -7.76
C HIS A 107 0.10 -8.06 -9.08
N PHE A 108 1.08 -8.50 -9.89
CA PHE A 108 0.80 -9.15 -11.17
C PHE A 108 -0.05 -10.41 -10.98
N TYR A 109 0.36 -11.33 -10.09
CA TYR A 109 -0.31 -12.61 -9.93
C TYR A 109 -1.57 -12.58 -9.05
N GLN A 110 -1.58 -11.77 -8.00
CA GLN A 110 -2.65 -11.80 -7.01
C GLN A 110 -3.74 -10.75 -7.22
N LEU A 111 -3.43 -9.68 -7.97
CA LEU A 111 -4.36 -8.59 -8.23
C LEU A 111 -4.65 -8.44 -9.71
N HIS A 112 -3.62 -8.14 -10.54
CA HIS A 112 -3.83 -7.82 -11.95
C HIS A 112 -4.24 -9.05 -12.79
N ALA A 113 -3.74 -10.23 -12.47
CA ALA A 113 -4.07 -11.44 -13.19
C ALA A 113 -5.57 -11.77 -13.20
N LEU A 114 -6.33 -11.29 -12.19
CA LEU A 114 -7.78 -11.47 -12.13
C LEU A 114 -8.54 -10.78 -13.28
N ASP A 115 -7.91 -9.85 -13.97
CA ASP A 115 -8.48 -9.20 -15.15
C ASP A 115 -8.31 -10.04 -16.43
N TRP A 116 -7.41 -11.03 -16.41
CA TRP A 116 -6.98 -11.80 -17.57
C TRP A 116 -7.30 -13.29 -17.48
N VAL A 117 -7.43 -13.81 -16.27
CA VAL A 117 -7.58 -15.25 -16.01
C VAL A 117 -8.90 -15.51 -15.30
N ASP A 118 -9.64 -16.50 -15.81
CA ASP A 118 -10.78 -17.07 -15.07
C ASP A 118 -10.26 -17.87 -13.87
N ALA A 119 -10.38 -17.29 -12.68
CA ALA A 119 -9.91 -17.90 -11.45
C ALA A 119 -10.58 -19.24 -11.13
N VAL A 120 -11.82 -19.44 -11.58
CA VAL A 120 -12.58 -20.69 -11.38
C VAL A 120 -11.99 -21.80 -12.24
N SER A 121 -11.76 -21.53 -13.52
CA SER A 121 -11.13 -22.48 -14.43
C SER A 121 -9.73 -22.87 -13.99
N TYR A 122 -8.94 -21.91 -13.50
CA TYR A 122 -7.59 -22.17 -13.01
C TYR A 122 -7.57 -23.07 -11.77
N THR A 123 -8.47 -22.87 -10.82
CA THR A 123 -8.57 -23.69 -9.60
C THR A 123 -9.02 -25.12 -9.93
N HIS A 124 -9.91 -25.30 -10.90
CA HIS A 124 -10.33 -26.63 -11.33
C HIS A 124 -9.23 -27.39 -12.07
N LEU A 125 -8.44 -26.75 -12.91
CA LEU A 125 -7.29 -27.40 -13.57
C LEU A 125 -6.28 -27.92 -12.55
N ARG A 126 -6.00 -27.16 -11.49
CA ARG A 126 -5.07 -27.57 -10.44
C ARG A 126 -5.60 -28.72 -9.57
N ALA A 127 -6.90 -28.82 -9.37
CA ALA A 127 -7.52 -29.95 -8.67
C ALA A 127 -7.31 -31.26 -9.41
N HIS A 128 -7.30 -31.26 -10.75
CA HIS A 128 -7.01 -32.43 -11.57
C HIS A 128 -5.53 -32.86 -11.57
N GLU A 129 -4.59 -31.93 -11.34
CA GLU A 129 -3.16 -32.25 -11.28
C GLU A 129 -2.77 -32.94 -9.94
N THR A 130 -3.54 -32.77 -8.88
CA THR A 130 -3.26 -33.38 -7.58
C THR A 130 -3.81 -34.81 -7.44
N ASP A 131 -4.66 -35.25 -8.35
CA ASP A 131 -5.23 -36.61 -8.36
C ASP A 131 -4.40 -37.59 -9.21
N GLN A 132 -3.25 -37.18 -9.73
CA GLN A 132 -2.27 -38.02 -10.44
C GLN A 132 -1.04 -38.31 -9.57
#